data_e852ba3679a539218da4bed50699e671
#
_entry.id   e852ba3679a539218da4bed50699e671
#
_cell.length_a   1.000
_cell.length_b   1.000
_cell.length_c   1.000
_cell.angle_alpha   90.00
_cell.angle_beta   90.00
_cell.angle_gamma   90.00
#
_symmetry.space_group_name_H-M   'P 1'
#
loop_
_entity.id
_entity.type
_entity.pdbx_description
1 polymer ?
#
loop_
_entity_poly.entity_id
_entity_poly.type
_entity_poly.pdbx_seq_one_letter_code
_entity_poly.pdbx_strand_id
1 'polypeptide(L)'
;FVLKNVLKMIEFFAMDRSNLRASVKIIRQVTKEMKAGRNFVIFPEGTRCRKQNQMLEFKGGTFKIATKAKAPIVPVALIDCYKVFDNNTIRKTTAQIHYLKPIYYEEYKDMHTNDIAKLVHDQIEECIKKNDKG
;
A
#
# COMPACT_ATOMS: atom_id res chain seq x y z
N PHE A 1 10.91 -4.80 -20.97
CA PHE A 1 9.80 -4.74 -21.94
C PHE A 1 8.53 -5.40 -21.38
N VAL A 2 8.61 -6.62 -20.88
CA VAL A 2 7.46 -7.40 -20.34
C VAL A 2 6.78 -6.67 -19.16
N LEU A 3 7.55 -6.25 -18.15
CA LEU A 3 7.02 -5.59 -16.96
C LEU A 3 6.22 -4.32 -17.30
N LYS A 4 6.68 -3.51 -18.26
CA LYS A 4 5.96 -2.30 -18.69
C LYS A 4 4.58 -2.61 -19.26
N ASN A 5 4.46 -3.69 -20.03
CA ASN A 5 3.19 -4.11 -20.61
C ASN A 5 2.25 -4.67 -19.54
N VAL A 6 2.76 -5.48 -18.60
CA VAL A 6 1.99 -5.97 -17.45
C VAL A 6 1.47 -4.81 -16.60
N LEU A 7 2.33 -3.84 -16.27
CA LEU A 7 1.93 -2.65 -15.50
C LEU A 7 0.86 -1.83 -16.23
N LYS A 8 0.93 -1.75 -17.56
CA LYS A 8 -0.10 -1.09 -18.36
C LYS A 8 -1.43 -1.86 -18.36
N MET A 9 -1.39 -3.18 -18.42
CA MET A 9 -2.59 -4.02 -18.38
C MET A 9 -3.35 -3.91 -17.05
N ILE A 10 -2.65 -3.80 -15.93
CA ILE A 10 -3.26 -3.61 -14.60
C ILE A 10 -3.52 -2.13 -14.29
N GLU A 11 -3.38 -1.25 -15.29
CA GLU A 11 -3.58 0.20 -15.15
C GLU A 11 -2.81 0.82 -13.98
N PHE A 12 -1.54 0.45 -13.87
CA PHE A 12 -0.66 0.91 -12.82
C PHE A 12 -0.36 2.40 -12.94
N PHE A 13 -0.54 3.14 -11.85
CA PHE A 13 -0.16 4.54 -11.75
C PHE A 13 1.21 4.68 -11.08
N ALA A 14 2.24 4.94 -11.89
CA ALA A 14 3.56 5.27 -11.36
C ALA A 14 3.56 6.71 -10.81
N MET A 15 3.82 6.86 -9.52
CA MET A 15 3.97 8.16 -8.89
C MET A 15 5.44 8.58 -8.89
N ASP A 16 5.78 9.59 -9.68
CA ASP A 16 7.09 10.23 -9.60
C ASP A 16 7.10 11.21 -8.41
N ARG A 17 7.86 10.88 -7.39
CA ARG A 17 7.94 11.65 -6.14
C ARG A 17 8.81 12.88 -6.24
N SER A 18 9.69 12.93 -7.22
CA SER A 18 10.52 14.11 -7.50
C SER A 18 9.68 15.23 -8.11
N ASN A 19 8.52 14.88 -8.70
CA ASN A 19 7.63 15.84 -9.36
C ASN A 19 6.29 15.98 -8.61
N LEU A 20 6.22 17.00 -7.75
CA LEU A 20 5.03 17.29 -6.94
C LEU A 20 3.77 17.54 -7.80
N ARG A 21 3.91 18.24 -8.95
CA ARG A 21 2.78 18.52 -9.85
C ARG A 21 2.24 17.24 -10.49
N ALA A 22 3.13 16.34 -10.91
CA ALA A 22 2.75 15.03 -11.46
C ALA A 22 2.03 14.18 -10.38
N SER A 23 2.54 14.16 -9.16
CA SER A 23 1.92 13.47 -8.03
C SER A 23 0.51 13.97 -7.74
N VAL A 24 0.27 15.28 -7.75
CA VAL A 24 -1.07 15.87 -7.56
C VAL A 24 -2.03 15.46 -8.68
N LYS A 25 -1.56 15.40 -9.93
CA LYS A 25 -2.38 14.95 -11.08
C LYS A 25 -2.82 13.49 -10.90
N ILE A 26 -1.89 12.62 -10.50
CA ILE A 26 -2.19 11.20 -10.24
C ILE A 26 -3.19 11.05 -9.09
N ILE A 27 -2.99 11.75 -7.98
CA ILE A 27 -3.93 11.74 -6.84
C ILE A 27 -5.34 12.12 -7.31
N ARG A 28 -5.49 13.17 -8.13
CA ARG A 28 -6.79 13.59 -8.66
C ARG A 28 -7.42 12.51 -9.55
N GLN A 29 -6.65 11.91 -10.43
CA GLN A 29 -7.12 10.88 -11.35
C GLN A 29 -7.57 9.64 -10.58
N VAL A 30 -6.72 9.10 -9.70
CA VAL A 30 -7.04 7.92 -8.87
C VAL A 30 -8.28 8.21 -8.00
N THR A 31 -8.37 9.39 -7.38
CA THR A 31 -9.56 9.79 -6.61
C THR A 31 -10.85 9.77 -7.44
N LYS A 32 -10.77 10.25 -8.70
CA LYS A 32 -11.93 10.23 -9.62
C LYS A 32 -12.37 8.81 -9.92
N GLU A 33 -11.43 7.92 -10.19
CA GLU A 33 -11.71 6.52 -10.51
C GLU A 33 -12.22 5.74 -9.31
N MET A 34 -11.68 6.01 -8.11
CA MET A 34 -12.22 5.43 -6.87
C MET A 34 -13.68 5.84 -6.62
N LYS A 35 -14.02 7.10 -6.87
CA LYS A 35 -15.42 7.57 -6.80
C LYS A 35 -16.34 6.91 -7.84
N ALA A 36 -15.77 6.43 -8.94
CA ALA A 36 -16.48 5.64 -9.95
C ALA A 36 -16.56 4.13 -9.60
N GLY A 37 -16.12 3.73 -8.39
CA GLY A 37 -16.25 2.36 -7.89
C GLY A 37 -15.02 1.47 -8.14
N ARG A 38 -13.88 2.02 -8.61
CA ARG A 38 -12.65 1.24 -8.77
C ARG A 38 -11.89 1.09 -7.45
N ASN A 39 -11.32 -0.08 -7.23
CA ASN A 39 -10.44 -0.35 -6.10
C ASN A 39 -8.98 -0.18 -6.51
N PHE A 40 -8.15 0.29 -5.59
CA PHE A 40 -6.72 0.48 -5.80
C PHE A 40 -5.90 -0.16 -4.69
N VAL A 41 -4.82 -0.83 -5.07
CA VAL A 41 -3.78 -1.25 -4.14
C VAL A 41 -2.71 -0.18 -4.10
N ILE A 42 -2.32 0.24 -2.92
CA ILE A 42 -1.35 1.32 -2.71
C ILE A 42 -0.28 0.85 -1.73
N PHE A 43 0.99 1.10 -2.08
CA PHE A 43 2.14 0.83 -1.23
C PHE A 43 2.61 2.13 -0.58
N PRO A 44 2.21 2.42 0.67
CA PRO A 44 2.44 3.74 1.29
C PRO A 44 3.89 4.00 1.69
N GLU A 45 4.71 2.97 1.81
CA GLU A 45 6.16 3.11 2.04
C GLU A 45 6.84 3.80 0.87
N GLY A 46 6.38 3.48 -0.31
CA GLY A 46 6.78 4.06 -1.55
C GLY A 46 8.14 3.68 -2.07
N THR A 47 8.81 2.78 -1.43
CA THR A 47 10.01 2.11 -1.89
C THR A 47 10.01 0.70 -1.31
N ARG A 48 10.86 -0.17 -1.85
CA ARG A 48 10.99 -1.53 -1.32
C ARG A 48 11.80 -1.49 -0.01
N CYS A 49 11.27 -2.05 1.07
CA CYS A 49 12.07 -2.44 2.22
C CYS A 49 12.90 -3.68 1.86
N ARG A 50 14.20 -3.67 2.18
CA ARG A 50 15.13 -4.80 1.94
C ARG A 50 15.47 -5.54 3.24
N LYS A 51 14.70 -5.29 4.30
CA LYS A 51 14.93 -5.86 5.63
C LYS A 51 13.84 -6.87 5.97
N GLN A 52 13.69 -7.90 5.16
CA GLN A 52 12.74 -8.99 5.39
C GLN A 52 11.29 -8.48 5.62
N ASN A 53 10.63 -8.89 6.71
CA ASN A 53 9.28 -8.50 7.06
C ASN A 53 9.18 -7.12 7.76
N GLN A 54 10.28 -6.36 7.84
CA GLN A 54 10.22 -4.99 8.40
C GLN A 54 9.55 -4.04 7.43
N MET A 55 8.85 -3.06 7.98
CA MET A 55 8.22 -2.00 7.20
C MET A 55 8.99 -0.68 7.34
N LEU A 56 8.90 0.14 6.31
CA LEU A 56 9.34 1.53 6.36
C LEU A 56 8.18 2.42 6.81
N GLU A 57 8.51 3.65 7.18
CA GLU A 57 7.51 4.65 7.53
C GLU A 57 6.54 4.93 6.38
N PHE A 58 5.25 4.97 6.66
CA PHE A 58 4.22 5.25 5.67
C PHE A 58 4.11 6.75 5.37
N LYS A 59 4.01 7.08 4.10
CA LYS A 59 3.89 8.47 3.64
C LYS A 59 2.45 8.95 3.73
N GLY A 60 2.15 9.87 4.66
CA GLY A 60 0.82 10.40 4.87
C GLY A 60 0.15 10.98 3.63
N GLY A 61 0.94 11.55 2.71
CA GLY A 61 0.44 12.07 1.43
C GLY A 61 -0.31 11.03 0.57
N THR A 62 0.01 9.76 0.72
CA THR A 62 -0.65 8.65 0.03
C THR A 62 -2.12 8.51 0.45
N PHE A 63 -2.42 8.75 1.70
CA PHE A 63 -3.77 8.62 2.27
C PHE A 63 -4.72 9.76 1.86
N LYS A 64 -4.20 10.85 1.26
CA LYS A 64 -5.02 11.90 0.65
C LYS A 64 -5.98 11.36 -0.42
N ILE A 65 -5.63 10.27 -1.07
CA ILE A 65 -6.49 9.61 -2.07
C ILE A 65 -7.76 9.09 -1.39
N ALA A 66 -7.60 8.29 -0.34
CA ALA A 66 -8.72 7.72 0.42
C ALA A 66 -9.59 8.81 1.06
N THR A 67 -8.97 9.81 1.70
CA THR A 67 -9.68 10.94 2.31
C THR A 67 -10.52 11.71 1.30
N LYS A 68 -9.96 12.02 0.11
CA LYS A 68 -10.68 12.74 -0.95
C LYS A 68 -11.77 11.91 -1.63
N ALA A 69 -11.57 10.60 -1.71
CA ALA A 69 -12.55 9.68 -2.28
C ALA A 69 -13.64 9.29 -1.27
N LYS A 70 -13.42 9.54 0.03
CA LYS A 70 -14.25 9.05 1.15
C LYS A 70 -14.38 7.52 1.13
N ALA A 71 -13.29 6.84 0.77
CA ALA A 71 -13.25 5.40 0.55
C ALA A 71 -12.74 4.66 1.80
N PRO A 72 -13.23 3.46 2.09
CA PRO A 72 -12.67 2.64 3.16
C PRO A 72 -11.20 2.29 2.87
N ILE A 73 -10.40 2.20 3.93
CA ILE A 73 -9.01 1.75 3.88
C ILE A 73 -8.98 0.33 4.40
N VAL A 74 -8.47 -0.60 3.60
CA VAL A 74 -8.25 -1.99 4.02
C VAL A 74 -6.75 -2.20 4.20
N PRO A 75 -6.24 -2.25 5.46
CA PRO A 75 -4.84 -2.57 5.68
C PRO A 75 -4.56 -4.02 5.26
N VAL A 76 -3.41 -4.24 4.61
CA VAL A 76 -3.00 -5.57 4.15
C VAL A 76 -1.56 -5.83 4.58
N ALA A 77 -1.35 -6.88 5.37
CA ALA A 77 -0.03 -7.32 5.76
C ALA A 77 0.49 -8.37 4.77
N LEU A 78 1.71 -8.15 4.28
CA LEU A 78 2.45 -9.08 3.42
C LEU A 78 3.61 -9.65 4.22
N ILE A 79 3.62 -10.97 4.45
CA ILE A 79 4.63 -11.66 5.25
C ILE A 79 5.37 -12.65 4.36
N ASP A 80 6.69 -12.68 4.46
CA ASP A 80 7.59 -13.58 3.72
C ASP A 80 7.57 -13.40 2.19
N CYS A 81 6.94 -12.34 1.67
CA CYS A 81 6.90 -12.06 0.24
C CYS A 81 8.30 -11.81 -0.35
N TYR A 82 9.26 -11.34 0.46
CA TYR A 82 10.65 -11.15 0.03
C TYR A 82 11.34 -12.49 -0.31
N LYS A 83 10.97 -13.59 0.35
CA LYS A 83 11.57 -14.92 0.16
C LYS A 83 11.44 -15.43 -1.28
N VAL A 84 10.42 -14.97 -2.01
CA VAL A 84 10.17 -15.36 -3.42
C VAL A 84 11.27 -14.88 -4.37
N PHE A 85 11.87 -13.71 -4.10
CA PHE A 85 12.84 -13.10 -5.01
C PHE A 85 14.25 -13.01 -4.40
N ASP A 86 14.37 -12.98 -3.08
CA ASP A 86 15.64 -12.75 -2.41
C ASP A 86 16.36 -14.07 -2.08
N ASN A 87 15.62 -15.18 -2.02
CA ASN A 87 16.19 -16.50 -1.83
C ASN A 87 16.50 -17.14 -3.19
N ASN A 88 17.79 -17.32 -3.51
CA ASN A 88 18.23 -18.07 -4.70
C ASN A 88 17.94 -19.58 -4.56
N THR A 89 16.67 -19.95 -4.51
CA THR A 89 16.22 -21.33 -4.36
C THR A 89 15.05 -21.62 -5.26
N ILE A 90 15.01 -22.84 -5.80
CA ILE A 90 13.85 -23.38 -6.52
C ILE A 90 12.88 -24.14 -5.60
N ARG A 91 13.16 -24.16 -4.28
CA ARG A 91 12.29 -24.80 -3.30
C ARG A 91 11.00 -24.01 -3.12
N LYS A 92 9.92 -24.70 -2.79
CA LYS A 92 8.63 -24.09 -2.47
C LYS A 92 8.79 -23.02 -1.38
N THR A 93 8.35 -21.82 -1.66
CA THR A 93 8.31 -20.69 -0.72
C THR A 93 6.86 -20.34 -0.45
N THR A 94 6.54 -20.07 0.81
CA THR A 94 5.19 -19.65 1.21
C THR A 94 5.25 -18.17 1.60
N ALA A 95 4.38 -17.37 1.01
CA ALA A 95 4.11 -16.00 1.44
C ALA A 95 2.70 -15.93 2.02
N GLN A 96 2.48 -15.01 2.95
CA GLN A 96 1.19 -14.82 3.59
C GLN A 96 0.63 -13.44 3.23
N ILE A 97 -0.67 -13.37 2.99
CA ILE A 97 -1.41 -12.11 2.77
C ILE A 97 -2.55 -12.08 3.78
N HIS A 98 -2.53 -11.09 4.67
CA HIS A 98 -3.56 -10.89 5.67
C HIS A 98 -4.33 -9.61 5.39
N TYR A 99 -5.62 -9.73 5.13
CA TYR A 99 -6.54 -8.60 5.03
C TYR A 99 -7.07 -8.28 6.42
N LEU A 100 -6.81 -7.07 6.90
CA LEU A 100 -7.25 -6.62 8.21
C LEU A 100 -8.64 -5.96 8.12
N LYS A 101 -9.20 -5.62 9.28
CA LYS A 101 -10.50 -4.96 9.35
C LYS A 101 -10.48 -3.65 8.57
N PRO A 102 -11.46 -3.40 7.69
CA PRO A 102 -11.58 -2.12 7.01
C PRO A 102 -11.75 -0.97 8.01
N ILE A 103 -11.09 0.15 7.73
CA ILE A 103 -11.25 1.42 8.43
C ILE A 103 -12.15 2.28 7.56
N TYR A 104 -13.37 2.54 8.01
CA TYR A 104 -14.34 3.30 7.23
C TYR A 104 -14.08 4.81 7.33
N TYR A 105 -14.56 5.56 6.34
CA TYR A 105 -14.34 7.02 6.26
C TYR A 105 -14.72 7.75 7.56
N GLU A 106 -15.82 7.37 8.19
CA GLU A 106 -16.31 7.98 9.42
C GLU A 106 -15.32 7.85 10.59
N GLU A 107 -14.46 6.81 10.58
CA GLU A 107 -13.47 6.55 11.63
C GLU A 107 -12.21 7.44 11.48
N TYR A 108 -11.92 7.94 10.26
CA TYR A 108 -10.69 8.69 10.00
C TYR A 108 -10.90 10.08 9.37
N LYS A 109 -12.14 10.50 9.12
CA LYS A 109 -12.47 11.76 8.42
C LYS A 109 -11.87 13.01 9.08
N ASP A 110 -11.75 13.00 10.40
CA ASP A 110 -11.25 14.13 11.21
C ASP A 110 -9.75 14.00 11.54
N MET A 111 -9.09 12.94 11.07
CA MET A 111 -7.68 12.69 11.32
C MET A 111 -6.79 13.37 10.27
N HIS A 112 -5.59 13.82 10.68
CA HIS A 112 -4.56 14.19 9.74
C HIS A 112 -4.04 12.95 8.97
N THR A 113 -3.63 13.15 7.73
CA THR A 113 -3.15 12.03 6.89
C THR A 113 -1.93 11.31 7.45
N ASN A 114 -1.12 11.97 8.27
CA ASN A 114 0.01 11.34 8.96
C ASN A 114 -0.48 10.43 10.09
N ASP A 115 -1.54 10.80 10.79
CA ASP A 115 -2.13 9.98 11.87
C ASP A 115 -2.82 8.75 11.28
N ILE A 116 -3.48 8.90 10.13
CA ILE A 116 -4.04 7.77 9.36
C ILE A 116 -2.91 6.82 8.94
N ALA A 117 -1.80 7.36 8.44
CA ALA A 117 -0.64 6.58 8.04
C ALA A 117 -0.08 5.76 9.21
N LYS A 118 0.05 6.38 10.38
CA LYS A 118 0.50 5.73 11.61
C LYS A 118 -0.46 4.65 12.05
N LEU A 119 -1.76 4.94 12.10
CA LEU A 119 -2.79 3.97 12.49
C LEU A 119 -2.74 2.71 11.62
N VAL A 120 -2.67 2.88 10.29
CA VAL A 120 -2.60 1.77 9.34
C VAL A 120 -1.28 1.01 9.48
N HIS A 121 -0.17 1.71 9.66
CA HIS A 121 1.15 1.12 9.89
C HIS A 121 1.15 0.24 11.13
N ASP A 122 0.68 0.77 12.27
CA ASP A 122 0.69 0.06 13.55
C ASP A 122 -0.16 -1.22 13.50
N GLN A 123 -1.33 -1.18 12.84
CA GLN A 123 -2.17 -2.37 12.63
C GLN A 123 -1.48 -3.44 11.80
N ILE A 124 -0.79 -3.06 10.73
CA ILE A 124 -0.06 -4.00 9.87
C ILE A 124 1.14 -4.57 10.62
N GLU A 125 1.88 -3.73 11.36
CA GLU A 125 3.04 -4.15 12.15
C GLU A 125 2.65 -5.17 13.23
N GLU A 126 1.54 -4.93 13.94
CA GLU A 126 1.00 -5.87 14.92
C GLU A 126 0.66 -7.22 14.26
N CYS A 127 0.02 -7.19 13.10
CA CYS A 127 -0.29 -8.41 12.35
C CYS A 127 0.97 -9.17 11.93
N ILE A 128 2.00 -8.46 11.46
CA ILE A 128 3.28 -9.06 11.08
C ILE A 128 3.91 -9.70 12.32
N LYS A 129 4.06 -8.99 13.43
CA LYS A 129 4.65 -9.51 14.69
C LYS A 129 3.95 -10.78 15.19
N LYS A 130 2.62 -10.85 15.01
CA LYS A 130 1.82 -12.01 15.44
C LYS A 130 1.99 -13.23 14.54
N ASN A 131 2.25 -13.05 13.26
CA ASN A 131 2.23 -14.11 12.25
C ASN A 131 3.60 -14.41 11.64
N ASP A 132 4.60 -13.58 11.88
CA ASP A 132 5.99 -13.84 11.48
C ASP A 132 6.57 -14.97 12.34
N LYS A 133 6.88 -16.08 11.69
CA LYS A 133 7.41 -17.28 12.36
C LYS A 133 8.94 -17.42 12.20
N GLY A 134 9.60 -16.38 11.63
CA GLY A 134 11.05 -16.39 11.36
C GLY A 134 11.44 -17.08 10.07
#